data_32b8eb9712738d06499bf9afd136c27a
#
_entry.id   32b8eb9712738d06499bf9afd136c27a
#
_cell.length_a   1.000
_cell.length_b   1.000
_cell.length_c   1.000
_cell.angle_alpha   90.00
_cell.angle_beta   90.00
_cell.angle_gamma   90.00
#
_symmetry.space_group_name_H-M   'P 1'
#
loop_
_entity.id
_entity.type
_entity.pdbx_description
1 polymer ?
#
loop_
_entity_poly.entity_id
_entity_poly.type
_entity_poly.pdbx_seq_one_letter_code
_entity_poly.pdbx_strand_id
1 'polypeptide(L)'
;MLKKLKNSFIFICLISLLTGCVNQNQEVQTNEEVTIAATSVSITEILDQLDVPAKQVVGIPQSDSYSVPKKYKKATQLGNAMSPDMEKLSTLKPDLILSPNSLEGDLASKYEKIKISSSFLNLKSLSGMYKS
;
A
#
# COMPACT_ATOMS: atom_id res chain seq x y z
N MET A 1 -23.63 -62.12 2.76
CA MET A 1 -22.37 -61.35 2.75
C MET A 1 -22.38 -60.17 1.78
N LEU A 2 -23.00 -60.23 0.63
CA LEU A 2 -23.07 -59.14 -0.33
C LEU A 2 -23.88 -57.90 0.14
N LYS A 3 -24.85 -58.08 1.04
CA LYS A 3 -25.65 -56.94 1.60
C LYS A 3 -24.84 -56.07 2.58
N LYS A 4 -23.85 -56.62 3.28
CA LYS A 4 -22.98 -55.84 4.18
C LYS A 4 -21.94 -55.02 3.42
N LEU A 5 -21.50 -55.46 2.26
CA LEU A 5 -20.60 -54.66 1.41
C LEU A 5 -21.30 -53.45 0.77
N LYS A 6 -22.60 -53.62 0.43
CA LYS A 6 -23.37 -52.55 -0.18
C LYS A 6 -23.63 -51.37 0.78
N ASN A 7 -23.87 -51.71 2.06
CA ASN A 7 -24.04 -50.67 3.09
C ASN A 7 -22.73 -49.97 3.46
N SER A 8 -21.61 -50.68 3.42
CA SER A 8 -20.28 -50.11 3.65
C SER A 8 -19.89 -49.16 2.52
N PHE A 9 -20.24 -49.47 1.29
CA PHE A 9 -19.94 -48.64 0.14
C PHE A 9 -20.78 -47.34 0.13
N ILE A 10 -22.05 -47.43 0.55
CA ILE A 10 -22.95 -46.26 0.70
C ILE A 10 -22.47 -45.36 1.83
N PHE A 11 -21.93 -45.92 2.91
CA PHE A 11 -21.41 -45.15 4.03
C PHE A 11 -20.12 -44.40 3.67
N ILE A 12 -19.26 -45.01 2.85
CA ILE A 12 -18.04 -44.36 2.34
C ILE A 12 -18.37 -43.22 1.35
N CYS A 13 -19.39 -43.38 0.51
CA CYS A 13 -19.87 -42.32 -0.37
C CYS A 13 -20.51 -41.15 0.39
N LEU A 14 -21.19 -41.38 1.53
CA LEU A 14 -21.76 -40.33 2.36
C LEU A 14 -20.69 -39.50 3.09
N ILE A 15 -19.58 -40.12 3.48
CA ILE A 15 -18.46 -39.45 4.14
C ILE A 15 -17.69 -38.59 3.14
N SER A 16 -17.57 -39.02 1.88
CA SER A 16 -16.90 -38.24 0.85
C SER A 16 -17.67 -37.01 0.40
N LEU A 17 -18.99 -36.94 0.62
CA LEU A 17 -19.81 -35.75 0.33
C LEU A 17 -19.71 -34.66 1.40
N LEU A 18 -19.25 -34.99 2.61
CA LEU A 18 -19.07 -34.02 3.70
C LEU A 18 -17.69 -33.31 3.66
N THR A 19 -16.74 -33.82 2.92
CA THR A 19 -15.42 -33.18 2.76
C THR A 19 -15.35 -32.19 1.60
N GLY A 20 -16.42 -32.03 0.82
CA GLY A 20 -16.47 -31.12 -0.33
C GLY A 20 -16.74 -29.65 0.01
N CYS A 21 -16.99 -29.29 1.26
CA CYS A 21 -17.38 -27.93 1.64
C CYS A 21 -16.27 -27.13 2.36
N VAL A 22 -15.04 -27.62 2.40
CA VAL A 22 -13.90 -26.81 2.85
C VAL A 22 -13.07 -26.43 1.63
N ASN A 23 -13.72 -25.81 0.67
CA ASN A 23 -13.02 -24.94 -0.25
C ASN A 23 -12.98 -23.56 0.41
N GLN A 24 -12.24 -23.46 1.50
CA GLN A 24 -11.66 -22.20 1.80
C GLN A 24 -10.62 -21.98 0.70
N ASN A 25 -11.04 -21.23 -0.33
CA ASN A 25 -10.13 -20.35 -0.98
C ASN A 25 -9.57 -19.45 0.13
N GLN A 26 -8.57 -19.91 0.85
CA GLN A 26 -7.54 -19.04 1.27
C GLN A 26 -6.93 -18.58 -0.05
N GLU A 27 -7.48 -17.49 -0.58
CA GLU A 27 -6.62 -16.55 -1.22
C GLU A 27 -5.46 -16.40 -0.24
N VAL A 28 -4.35 -17.00 -0.58
CA VAL A 28 -3.06 -16.54 -0.10
C VAL A 28 -3.02 -15.12 -0.64
N GLN A 29 -3.60 -14.19 0.12
CA GLN A 29 -3.20 -12.81 0.04
C GLN A 29 -1.72 -12.88 0.39
N THR A 30 -0.90 -13.02 -0.63
CA THR A 30 0.43 -12.45 -0.59
C THR A 30 0.13 -10.99 -0.28
N ASN A 31 0.18 -10.64 1.00
CA ASN A 31 0.30 -9.27 1.44
C ASN A 31 1.67 -8.82 0.91
N GLU A 32 1.75 -8.59 -0.39
CA GLU A 32 2.76 -7.71 -0.93
C GLU A 32 2.41 -6.36 -0.32
N GLU A 33 3.13 -6.02 0.73
CA GLU A 33 2.95 -4.75 1.41
C GLU A 33 3.25 -3.66 0.40
N VAL A 34 2.22 -2.91 0.06
CA VAL A 34 2.34 -1.77 -0.85
C VAL A 34 3.36 -0.78 -0.29
N THR A 35 4.37 -0.46 -1.07
CA THR A 35 5.38 0.52 -0.70
C THR A 35 5.01 1.91 -1.23
N ILE A 36 5.16 2.91 -0.39
CA ILE A 36 4.73 4.29 -0.63
C ILE A 36 5.92 5.23 -0.54
N ALA A 37 6.05 6.12 -1.52
CA ALA A 37 6.90 7.29 -1.46
C ALA A 37 6.03 8.54 -1.22
N ALA A 38 6.21 9.18 -0.09
CA ALA A 38 5.56 10.44 0.26
C ALA A 38 6.47 11.62 -0.12
N THR A 39 5.98 12.55 -0.93
CA THR A 39 6.80 13.66 -1.43
C THR A 39 6.64 14.95 -0.63
N SER A 40 5.71 15.01 0.33
CA SER A 40 5.54 16.17 1.20
C SER A 40 5.40 15.79 2.66
N VAL A 41 5.77 16.70 3.56
CA VAL A 41 5.66 16.49 5.02
C VAL A 41 4.21 16.25 5.44
N SER A 42 3.26 17.01 4.90
CA SER A 42 1.84 16.84 5.22
C SER A 42 1.31 15.44 4.85
N ILE A 43 1.81 14.85 3.78
CA ILE A 43 1.45 13.48 3.42
C ILE A 43 2.06 12.50 4.41
N THR A 44 3.30 12.69 4.85
CA THR A 44 3.91 11.82 5.86
C THR A 44 3.16 11.89 7.20
N GLU A 45 2.65 13.07 7.57
CA GLU A 45 1.82 13.25 8.76
C GLU A 45 0.48 12.50 8.63
N ILE A 46 -0.16 12.53 7.47
CA ILE A 46 -1.39 11.77 7.20
C ILE A 46 -1.13 10.27 7.31
N LEU A 47 -0.05 9.77 6.71
CA LEU A 47 0.33 8.36 6.80
C LEU A 47 0.59 7.94 8.26
N ASP A 48 1.17 8.83 9.06
CA ASP A 48 1.39 8.60 10.49
C ASP A 48 0.07 8.54 11.26
N GLN A 49 -0.85 9.45 11.00
CA GLN A 49 -2.18 9.47 11.62
C GLN A 49 -3.02 8.23 11.24
N LEU A 50 -2.84 7.70 10.04
CA LEU A 50 -3.47 6.46 9.59
C LEU A 50 -2.75 5.20 10.08
N ASP A 51 -1.70 5.37 10.88
CA ASP A 51 -0.87 4.31 11.43
C ASP A 51 -0.24 3.39 10.37
N VAL A 52 0.13 3.96 9.22
CA VAL A 52 0.82 3.22 8.16
C VAL A 52 2.18 2.75 8.67
N PRO A 53 2.50 1.44 8.57
CA PRO A 53 3.75 0.90 9.08
C PRO A 53 4.99 1.53 8.43
N ALA A 54 6.04 1.74 9.22
CA ALA A 54 7.31 2.33 8.74
C ALA A 54 7.91 1.60 7.54
N LYS A 55 7.76 0.28 7.47
CA LYS A 55 8.27 -0.55 6.36
C LYS A 55 7.57 -0.29 5.03
N GLN A 56 6.36 0.25 5.03
CA GLN A 56 5.63 0.61 3.82
C GLN A 56 6.00 1.99 3.28
N VAL A 57 6.48 2.90 4.13
CA VAL A 57 6.91 4.25 3.71
C VAL A 57 8.40 4.23 3.40
N VAL A 58 8.71 4.06 2.11
CA VAL A 58 10.09 3.85 1.63
C VAL A 58 10.76 5.14 1.16
N GLY A 59 9.98 6.19 0.89
CA GLY A 59 10.48 7.51 0.50
C GLY A 59 9.79 8.62 1.29
N ILE A 60 10.55 9.62 1.69
CA ILE A 60 10.09 10.78 2.46
C ILE A 60 10.67 12.07 1.89
N PRO A 61 9.99 13.22 2.09
CA PRO A 61 10.55 14.51 1.70
C PRO A 61 11.68 14.94 2.65
N GLN A 62 12.49 15.87 2.19
CA GLN A 62 13.39 16.64 3.02
C GLN A 62 12.83 18.06 3.20
N SER A 63 12.80 18.55 4.42
CA SER A 63 12.38 19.89 4.75
C SER A 63 13.22 20.45 5.89
N ASP A 64 13.67 21.70 5.74
CA ASP A 64 14.41 22.40 6.78
C ASP A 64 13.48 23.03 7.83
N SER A 65 12.21 23.25 7.47
CA SER A 65 11.21 23.93 8.30
C SER A 65 10.31 22.98 9.09
N TYR A 66 10.14 21.76 8.63
CA TYR A 66 9.20 20.79 9.20
C TYR A 66 9.84 19.43 9.39
N SER A 67 9.54 18.78 10.49
CA SER A 67 10.02 17.44 10.80
C SER A 67 9.09 16.36 10.27
N VAL A 68 9.64 15.38 9.60
CA VAL A 68 8.95 14.14 9.27
C VAL A 68 8.73 13.31 10.54
N PRO A 69 7.60 12.58 10.67
CA PRO A 69 7.37 11.68 11.81
C PRO A 69 8.54 10.73 12.06
N LYS A 70 8.91 10.55 13.33
CA LYS A 70 10.13 9.81 13.72
C LYS A 70 10.18 8.38 13.14
N LYS A 71 9.02 7.71 13.04
CA LYS A 71 8.95 6.35 12.54
C LYS A 71 9.37 6.20 11.07
N TYR A 72 9.29 7.28 10.28
CA TYR A 72 9.67 7.27 8.86
C TYR A 72 11.08 7.80 8.58
N LYS A 73 11.81 8.23 9.58
CA LYS A 73 13.13 8.86 9.40
C LYS A 73 14.19 7.99 8.72
N LYS A 74 13.99 6.67 8.69
CA LYS A 74 14.91 5.74 8.01
C LYS A 74 14.61 5.57 6.51
N ALA A 75 13.49 6.09 6.02
CA ALA A 75 13.15 6.03 4.61
C ALA A 75 14.10 6.90 3.77
N THR A 76 14.15 6.63 2.48
CA THR A 76 14.98 7.38 1.54
C THR A 76 14.49 8.82 1.42
N GLN A 77 15.38 9.78 1.61
CA GLN A 77 15.08 11.20 1.44
C GLN A 77 15.02 11.57 -0.04
N LEU A 78 13.87 12.05 -0.48
CA LEU A 78 13.59 12.40 -1.87
C LEU A 78 13.85 13.87 -2.20
N GLY A 79 14.25 14.66 -1.21
CA GLY A 79 14.47 16.09 -1.37
C GLY A 79 13.20 16.92 -1.24
N ASN A 80 13.17 18.06 -1.91
CA ASN A 80 12.08 19.04 -1.85
C ASN A 80 10.81 18.51 -2.53
N ALA A 81 9.64 18.77 -1.95
CA ALA A 81 8.34 18.37 -2.49
C ALA A 81 8.07 18.91 -3.90
N MET A 82 8.52 20.13 -4.23
CA MET A 82 8.35 20.73 -5.55
C MET A 82 9.24 20.13 -6.63
N SER A 83 10.35 19.52 -6.24
CA SER A 83 11.31 18.88 -7.13
C SER A 83 11.88 17.61 -6.49
N PRO A 84 11.06 16.56 -6.36
CA PRO A 84 11.55 15.29 -5.83
C PRO A 84 12.65 14.70 -6.70
N ASP A 85 13.57 13.98 -6.09
CA ASP A 85 14.66 13.31 -6.78
C ASP A 85 14.12 12.12 -7.60
N MET A 86 14.00 12.32 -8.91
CA MET A 86 13.46 11.32 -9.84
C MET A 86 14.38 10.11 -9.99
N GLU A 87 15.69 10.30 -9.83
CA GLU A 87 16.67 9.20 -9.88
C GLU A 87 16.51 8.28 -8.68
N LYS A 88 16.39 8.85 -7.48
CA LYS A 88 16.10 8.09 -6.26
C LYS A 88 14.75 7.36 -6.35
N LEU A 89 13.70 8.01 -6.83
CA LEU A 89 12.40 7.37 -7.05
C LEU A 89 12.50 6.21 -8.04
N SER A 90 13.19 6.41 -9.14
CA SER A 90 13.41 5.38 -10.15
C SER A 90 14.18 4.16 -9.63
N THR A 91 15.13 4.37 -8.74
CA THR A 91 15.91 3.31 -8.08
C THR A 91 15.11 2.62 -6.98
N LEU A 92 14.38 3.39 -6.19
CA LEU A 92 13.57 2.92 -5.06
C LEU A 92 12.38 2.07 -5.51
N LYS A 93 11.80 2.40 -6.68
CA LYS A 93 10.63 1.72 -7.27
C LYS A 93 9.49 1.50 -6.28
N PRO A 94 8.96 2.55 -5.64
CA PRO A 94 7.78 2.40 -4.81
C PRO A 94 6.59 1.96 -5.66
N ASP A 95 5.62 1.27 -5.05
CA ASP A 95 4.38 0.90 -5.73
C ASP A 95 3.50 2.12 -5.98
N LEU A 96 3.59 3.13 -5.12
CA LEU A 96 2.79 4.35 -5.21
C LEU A 96 3.58 5.57 -4.74
N ILE A 97 3.51 6.64 -5.54
CA ILE A 97 3.98 7.98 -5.15
C ILE A 97 2.76 8.81 -4.74
N LEU A 98 2.81 9.40 -3.55
CA LEU A 98 1.81 10.35 -3.05
C LEU A 98 2.38 11.76 -3.07
N SER A 99 1.70 12.66 -3.78
CA SER A 99 2.09 14.06 -3.93
C SER A 99 0.90 15.01 -3.68
N PRO A 100 1.15 16.26 -3.30
CA PRO A 100 0.09 17.26 -3.23
C PRO A 100 -0.50 17.55 -4.62
N ASN A 101 -1.83 17.71 -4.71
CA ASN A 101 -2.50 17.97 -5.99
C ASN A 101 -2.09 19.32 -6.62
N SER A 102 -1.63 20.28 -5.82
CA SER A 102 -1.10 21.55 -6.32
C SER A 102 0.12 21.38 -7.21
N LEU A 103 0.81 20.24 -7.15
CA LEU A 103 2.01 19.93 -7.94
C LEU A 103 1.73 18.95 -9.09
N GLU A 104 0.48 18.54 -9.31
CA GLU A 104 0.11 17.58 -10.34
C GLU A 104 0.55 18.01 -11.73
N GLY A 105 0.29 19.27 -12.10
CA GLY A 105 0.67 19.83 -13.40
C GLY A 105 2.18 19.78 -13.68
N ASP A 106 3.01 19.85 -12.64
CA ASP A 106 4.48 19.85 -12.78
C ASP A 106 5.09 18.47 -12.67
N LEU A 107 4.47 17.55 -11.94
CA LEU A 107 5.08 16.28 -11.56
C LEU A 107 4.47 15.04 -12.23
N ALA A 108 3.20 15.08 -12.66
CA ALA A 108 2.52 13.90 -13.19
C ALA A 108 3.28 13.28 -14.37
N SER A 109 3.70 14.08 -15.35
CA SER A 109 4.45 13.61 -16.52
C SER A 109 5.83 13.06 -16.16
N LYS A 110 6.45 13.56 -15.10
CA LYS A 110 7.75 13.07 -14.62
C LYS A 110 7.62 11.69 -13.99
N TYR A 111 6.55 11.45 -13.21
CA TYR A 111 6.27 10.14 -12.62
C TYR A 111 5.90 9.10 -13.68
N GLU A 112 5.15 9.50 -14.70
CA GLU A 112 4.84 8.63 -15.85
C GLU A 112 6.11 8.18 -16.60
N LYS A 113 7.07 9.09 -16.79
CA LYS A 113 8.33 8.77 -17.46
C LYS A 113 9.15 7.71 -16.72
N ILE A 114 9.10 7.68 -15.40
CA ILE A 114 9.76 6.65 -14.59
C ILE A 114 8.87 5.42 -14.36
N LYS A 115 7.66 5.39 -14.92
CA LYS A 115 6.70 4.27 -14.88
C LYS A 115 6.30 3.84 -13.47
N ILE A 116 6.13 4.80 -12.56
CA ILE A 116 5.65 4.57 -11.20
C ILE A 116 4.26 5.18 -11.06
N SER A 117 3.33 4.44 -10.49
CA SER A 117 1.98 4.93 -10.19
C SER A 117 2.03 6.08 -9.19
N SER A 118 1.25 7.12 -9.44
CA SER A 118 1.16 8.29 -8.57
C SER A 118 -0.28 8.67 -8.27
N SER A 119 -0.49 9.27 -7.11
CA SER A 119 -1.76 9.87 -6.71
C SER A 119 -1.51 11.25 -6.11
N PHE A 120 -2.34 12.19 -6.51
CA PHE A 120 -2.25 13.58 -6.07
C PHE A 120 -3.38 13.89 -5.09
N LEU A 121 -3.02 14.23 -3.86
CA LEU A 121 -3.94 14.39 -2.75
C LEU A 121 -4.32 15.85 -2.56
N ASN A 122 -5.61 16.12 -2.40
CA ASN A 122 -6.11 17.45 -2.01
C ASN A 122 -6.00 17.62 -0.50
N LEU A 123 -4.89 18.17 -0.05
CA LEU A 123 -4.59 18.34 1.38
C LEU A 123 -5.51 19.35 2.06
N LYS A 124 -6.14 20.29 1.33
CA LYS A 124 -7.09 21.26 1.90
C LYS A 124 -8.40 20.60 2.34
N SER A 125 -8.89 19.61 1.57
CA SER A 125 -10.10 18.91 1.94
C SER A 125 -9.87 17.95 3.09
N LEU A 126 -8.68 17.35 3.20
CA LEU A 126 -8.31 16.46 4.29
C LEU A 126 -8.16 17.20 5.62
N SER A 127 -7.53 18.38 5.61
CA SER A 127 -7.40 19.20 6.83
C SER A 127 -8.75 19.72 7.36
N GLY A 128 -9.76 19.86 6.51
CA GLY A 128 -11.12 20.22 6.90
C GLY A 128 -11.87 19.12 7.64
N MET A 129 -11.56 17.87 7.34
CA MET A 129 -12.19 16.71 7.98
C MET A 129 -11.74 16.49 9.43
N TYR A 130 -10.58 17.03 9.83
CA TYR A 130 -10.04 16.90 11.18
C TYR A 130 -10.42 18.02 12.14
N LYS A 131 -11.13 19.06 11.66
CA LYS A 131 -11.55 20.21 12.48
C LYS A 131 -13.01 20.18 12.93
N SER A 132 -13.74 19.13 12.63
CA SER A 132 -15.14 18.96 13.06
C SER A 132 -15.27 18.01 14.25
#